data_9fe4754ecbdaab2fbcfe4ef6ab9564de
#
_entry.id   9fe4754ecbdaab2fbcfe4ef6ab9564de
#
_cell.length_a   1.000
_cell.length_b   1.000
_cell.length_c   1.000
_cell.angle_alpha   90.00
_cell.angle_beta   90.00
_cell.angle_gamma   90.00
#
_symmetry.space_group_name_H-M   'P 1'
#
loop_
_entity.id
_entity.type
_entity.pdbx_description
1 polymer ?
#
loop_
_entity_poly.entity_id
_entity_poly.type
_entity_poly.pdbx_seq_one_letter_code
_entity_poly.pdbx_strand_id
1 'polypeptide(L)'
;MKFSFTEDQRLFASGLRDLLANECTPTHVREAWENHTGHIPELWSRLTDMGVLSMLVPESAGGMGGTLLDAILLFQELGRAGVPGPVLEHMAVAAPALANTSWGPALVDGSQIATLWVDNSPYVAHAQVADLVLSNEAVITGFSHTDVHGIDGGRQLFTISGGTESAASAQVFGLAASDVIALASAAYLIGASERMIEVAAEYARQREQFGKPIGSFQAVKHLMSDALLKVEFAKAPTYRAAWSASTGAATAVRDISMAKALASEAAYRASRSTMQVHGGIGYTWEADLQLWMKKSWALMRAYGDATFHRRRVGASVLSK
;
A
#
# COMPACT_ATOMS: atom_id res chain seq x y z
N MET A 1 -16.39 4.75 -22.12
CA MET A 1 -15.56 4.62 -20.91
C MET A 1 -15.69 5.95 -20.14
N LYS A 2 -16.13 5.90 -18.88
CA LYS A 2 -16.09 7.08 -18.01
C LYS A 2 -14.71 7.09 -17.33
N PHE A 3 -13.95 8.18 -17.47
CA PHE A 3 -12.64 8.35 -16.85
C PHE A 3 -12.70 9.06 -15.49
N SER A 4 -13.88 9.14 -14.89
CA SER A 4 -14.10 9.77 -13.59
C SER A 4 -14.64 8.76 -12.59
N PHE A 5 -14.14 8.82 -11.37
CA PHE A 5 -14.72 8.11 -10.23
C PHE A 5 -16.14 8.62 -9.96
N THR A 6 -16.98 7.75 -9.41
CA THR A 6 -18.32 8.10 -8.96
C THR A 6 -18.25 9.02 -7.74
N GLU A 7 -19.37 9.64 -7.40
CA GLU A 7 -19.50 10.46 -6.19
C GLU A 7 -19.29 9.60 -4.93
N ASP A 8 -19.90 8.40 -4.90
CA ASP A 8 -19.77 7.46 -3.77
C ASP A 8 -18.32 7.03 -3.54
N GLN A 9 -17.58 6.69 -4.61
CA GLN A 9 -16.14 6.34 -4.50
C GLN A 9 -15.32 7.48 -3.90
N ARG A 10 -15.59 8.72 -4.29
CA ARG A 10 -14.91 9.91 -3.75
C ARG A 10 -15.31 10.21 -2.32
N LEU A 11 -16.62 10.08 -2.01
CA LEU A 11 -17.14 10.32 -0.68
C LEU A 11 -16.54 9.32 0.33
N PHE A 12 -16.51 8.03 -0.04
CA PHE A 12 -15.92 6.99 0.81
C PHE A 12 -14.42 7.24 1.04
N ALA A 13 -13.67 7.58 -0.02
CA ALA A 13 -12.25 7.93 0.10
C ALA A 13 -12.03 9.19 0.96
N SER A 14 -12.90 10.20 0.84
CA SER A 14 -12.84 11.40 1.70
C SER A 14 -13.11 11.06 3.16
N GLY A 15 -14.13 10.24 3.46
CA GLY A 15 -14.42 9.79 4.80
C GLY A 15 -13.25 8.99 5.42
N LEU A 16 -12.60 8.13 4.62
CA LEU A 16 -11.40 7.42 5.06
C LEU A 16 -10.24 8.39 5.34
N ARG A 17 -10.03 9.41 4.49
CA ARG A 17 -9.02 10.44 4.72
C ARG A 17 -9.23 11.16 6.04
N ASP A 18 -10.48 11.55 6.33
CA ASP A 18 -10.82 12.26 7.57
C ASP A 18 -10.61 11.38 8.81
N LEU A 19 -10.97 10.10 8.74
CA LEU A 19 -10.68 9.12 9.78
C LEU A 19 -9.17 8.99 10.00
N LEU A 20 -8.40 8.77 8.93
CA LEU A 20 -6.95 8.57 9.02
C LEU A 20 -6.20 9.81 9.50
N ALA A 21 -6.71 11.02 9.23
CA ALA A 21 -6.11 12.26 9.73
C ALA A 21 -6.12 12.33 11.26
N ASN A 22 -7.07 11.68 11.92
CA ASN A 22 -7.20 11.64 13.37
C ASN A 22 -6.56 10.39 13.99
N GLU A 23 -6.78 9.22 13.38
CA GLU A 23 -6.45 7.91 13.96
C GLU A 23 -5.09 7.36 13.49
N CYS A 24 -4.46 7.97 12.46
CA CYS A 24 -3.16 7.56 11.92
C CYS A 24 -2.21 8.74 11.74
N THR A 25 -1.97 9.47 12.82
CA THR A 25 -1.01 10.57 12.84
C THR A 25 0.44 10.05 12.82
N PRO A 26 1.43 10.88 12.46
CA PRO A 26 2.85 10.49 12.58
C PRO A 26 3.23 9.97 13.97
N THR A 27 2.62 10.50 15.03
CA THR A 27 2.82 10.01 16.40
C THR A 27 2.38 8.57 16.56
N HIS A 28 1.16 8.23 16.12
CA HIS A 28 0.65 6.85 16.20
C HIS A 28 1.51 5.88 15.38
N VAL A 29 2.01 6.31 14.21
CA VAL A 29 2.91 5.47 13.39
C VAL A 29 4.25 5.26 14.10
N ARG A 30 4.81 6.29 14.75
CA ARG A 30 6.05 6.17 15.53
C ARG A 30 5.89 5.22 16.71
N GLU A 31 4.80 5.34 17.45
CA GLU A 31 4.48 4.44 18.57
C GLU A 31 4.39 2.98 18.10
N ALA A 32 3.73 2.72 16.97
CA ALA A 32 3.68 1.38 16.39
C ALA A 32 5.06 0.84 15.97
N TRP A 33 5.99 1.72 15.55
CA TRP A 33 7.36 1.32 15.26
C TRP A 33 8.16 1.02 16.54
N GLU A 34 8.03 1.87 17.57
CA GLU A 34 8.72 1.72 18.85
C GLU A 34 8.24 0.50 19.62
N ASN A 35 6.96 0.17 19.54
CA ASN A 35 6.37 -1.02 20.14
C ASN A 35 6.75 -2.32 19.41
N HIS A 36 7.47 -2.21 18.30
CA HIS A 36 7.83 -3.35 17.44
C HIS A 36 6.65 -4.21 16.96
N THR A 37 5.42 -3.67 16.99
CA THR A 37 4.23 -4.34 16.45
C THR A 37 4.01 -3.98 14.98
N GLY A 38 4.40 -2.76 14.58
CA GLY A 38 4.10 -2.23 13.26
C GLY A 38 2.59 -2.23 12.97
N HIS A 39 1.75 -2.13 14.01
CA HIS A 39 0.29 -2.24 13.95
C HIS A 39 -0.35 -1.29 14.96
N ILE A 40 -1.53 -0.77 14.64
CA ILE A 40 -2.34 0.12 15.49
C ILE A 40 -3.72 -0.54 15.67
N PRO A 41 -3.96 -1.24 16.81
CA PRO A 41 -5.21 -2.00 17.02
C PRO A 41 -6.47 -1.13 16.94
N GLU A 42 -6.44 0.08 17.49
CA GLU A 42 -7.56 1.02 17.48
C GLU A 42 -7.92 1.43 16.03
N LEU A 43 -6.92 1.70 15.21
CA LEU A 43 -7.12 1.99 13.80
C LEU A 43 -7.70 0.78 13.06
N TRP A 44 -7.22 -0.43 13.36
CA TRP A 44 -7.75 -1.67 12.77
C TRP A 44 -9.25 -1.80 13.02
N SER A 45 -9.70 -1.59 14.26
CA SER A 45 -11.11 -1.61 14.62
C SER A 45 -11.91 -0.55 13.85
N ARG A 46 -11.40 0.69 13.76
CA ARG A 46 -12.05 1.76 13.01
C ARG A 46 -12.17 1.47 11.51
N LEU A 47 -11.12 0.87 10.91
CA LEU A 47 -11.15 0.46 9.50
C LEU A 47 -12.16 -0.68 9.27
N THR A 48 -12.29 -1.59 10.23
CA THR A 48 -13.33 -2.64 10.21
C THR A 48 -14.72 -2.04 10.29
N ASP A 49 -14.99 -1.19 11.27
CA ASP A 49 -16.29 -0.53 11.47
C ASP A 49 -16.73 0.28 10.25
N MET A 50 -15.78 0.88 9.54
CA MET A 50 -16.02 1.62 8.30
C MET A 50 -16.22 0.70 7.08
N GLY A 51 -15.98 -0.61 7.18
CA GLY A 51 -16.05 -1.56 6.09
C GLY A 51 -14.85 -1.54 5.14
N VAL A 52 -13.76 -0.85 5.50
CA VAL A 52 -12.56 -0.74 4.66
C VAL A 52 -11.90 -2.10 4.47
N LEU A 53 -11.76 -2.88 5.55
CA LEU A 53 -11.10 -4.20 5.51
C LEU A 53 -11.88 -5.23 4.71
N SER A 54 -13.21 -5.09 4.64
CA SER A 54 -14.12 -5.98 3.90
C SER A 54 -14.60 -5.39 2.56
N MET A 55 -14.00 -4.29 2.07
CA MET A 55 -14.41 -3.60 0.85
C MET A 55 -14.51 -4.54 -0.36
N LEU A 56 -13.55 -5.44 -0.53
CA LEU A 56 -13.47 -6.36 -1.66
C LEU A 56 -14.13 -7.73 -1.43
N VAL A 57 -14.67 -7.94 -0.25
CA VAL A 57 -15.37 -9.17 0.11
C VAL A 57 -16.81 -9.11 -0.43
N PRO A 58 -17.33 -10.19 -1.04
CA PRO A 58 -18.71 -10.22 -1.53
C PRO A 58 -19.74 -9.93 -0.44
N GLU A 59 -20.83 -9.27 -0.78
CA GLU A 59 -21.95 -9.00 0.15
C GLU A 59 -22.52 -10.30 0.74
N SER A 60 -22.59 -11.36 -0.06
CA SER A 60 -23.05 -12.69 0.40
C SER A 60 -22.18 -13.30 1.51
N ALA A 61 -20.94 -12.82 1.67
CA ALA A 61 -20.03 -13.22 2.73
C ALA A 61 -19.86 -12.12 3.81
N GLY A 62 -20.73 -11.12 3.83
CA GLY A 62 -20.75 -10.06 4.83
C GLY A 62 -19.86 -8.86 4.51
N GLY A 63 -19.29 -8.77 3.32
CA GLY A 63 -18.46 -7.65 2.90
C GLY A 63 -19.24 -6.53 2.18
N MET A 64 -18.51 -5.57 1.61
CA MET A 64 -19.06 -4.42 0.91
C MET A 64 -19.36 -4.70 -0.58
N GLY A 65 -18.91 -5.82 -1.14
CA GLY A 65 -19.14 -6.19 -2.54
C GLY A 65 -18.43 -5.31 -3.58
N GLY A 66 -17.46 -4.50 -3.15
CA GLY A 66 -16.73 -3.59 -4.02
C GLY A 66 -15.76 -4.30 -4.95
N THR A 67 -15.34 -3.58 -5.97
CA THR A 67 -14.32 -3.99 -6.94
C THR A 67 -12.97 -3.33 -6.66
N LEU A 68 -11.91 -3.74 -7.37
CA LEU A 68 -10.60 -3.08 -7.27
C LEU A 68 -10.64 -1.60 -7.69
N LEU A 69 -11.61 -1.22 -8.55
CA LEU A 69 -11.83 0.18 -8.91
C LEU A 69 -12.44 0.99 -7.74
N ASP A 70 -13.29 0.37 -6.93
CA ASP A 70 -13.86 0.99 -5.73
C ASP A 70 -12.81 1.14 -4.63
N ALA A 71 -11.91 0.16 -4.50
CA ALA A 71 -10.87 0.16 -3.49
C ALA A 71 -9.63 1.00 -3.83
N ILE A 72 -9.41 1.38 -5.10
CA ILE A 72 -8.14 1.98 -5.52
C ILE A 72 -7.83 3.31 -4.84
N LEU A 73 -8.86 4.15 -4.62
CA LEU A 73 -8.71 5.40 -3.89
C LEU A 73 -8.47 5.16 -2.39
N LEU A 74 -9.04 4.09 -1.83
CA LEU A 74 -8.80 3.73 -0.43
C LEU A 74 -7.35 3.32 -0.21
N PHE A 75 -6.78 2.50 -1.10
CA PHE A 75 -5.34 2.18 -1.04
C PHE A 75 -4.46 3.42 -1.15
N GLN A 76 -4.87 4.42 -1.93
CA GLN A 76 -4.17 5.70 -2.04
C GLN A 76 -4.24 6.48 -0.73
N GLU A 77 -5.41 6.57 -0.08
CA GLU A 77 -5.55 7.24 1.22
C GLU A 77 -4.78 6.53 2.35
N LEU A 78 -4.78 5.19 2.36
CA LEU A 78 -3.93 4.41 3.28
C LEU A 78 -2.45 4.77 3.11
N GLY A 79 -2.00 4.92 1.86
CA GLY A 79 -0.64 5.35 1.55
C GLY A 79 -0.34 6.78 1.97
N ARG A 80 -1.29 7.69 1.76
CA ARG A 80 -1.20 9.09 2.18
C ARG A 80 -1.03 9.24 3.69
N ALA A 81 -1.72 8.42 4.48
CA ALA A 81 -1.58 8.39 5.92
C ALA A 81 -0.35 7.61 6.40
N GLY A 82 0.27 6.79 5.54
CA GLY A 82 1.40 5.93 5.93
C GLY A 82 0.98 4.76 6.81
N VAL A 83 -0.25 4.26 6.66
CA VAL A 83 -0.85 3.24 7.53
C VAL A 83 0.08 2.04 7.70
N PRO A 84 0.44 1.68 8.94
CA PRO A 84 1.25 0.50 9.23
C PRO A 84 0.39 -0.77 9.34
N GLY A 85 1.03 -1.92 9.40
CA GLY A 85 0.35 -3.21 9.56
C GLY A 85 -0.08 -3.84 8.24
N PRO A 86 -0.72 -5.02 8.31
CA PRO A 86 -1.08 -5.85 7.17
C PRO A 86 -2.36 -5.40 6.45
N VAL A 87 -2.73 -4.12 6.53
CA VAL A 87 -4.00 -3.61 5.96
C VAL A 87 -4.10 -3.89 4.47
N LEU A 88 -3.00 -3.71 3.72
CA LEU A 88 -3.00 -3.99 2.27
C LEU A 88 -3.17 -5.48 1.99
N GLU A 89 -2.38 -6.31 2.66
CA GLU A 89 -2.38 -7.76 2.50
C GLU A 89 -3.75 -8.36 2.85
N HIS A 90 -4.31 -7.89 3.95
CA HIS A 90 -5.62 -8.34 4.45
C HIS A 90 -6.75 -7.90 3.51
N MET A 91 -6.89 -6.59 3.29
CA MET A 91 -7.97 -5.97 2.52
C MET A 91 -7.94 -6.38 1.04
N ALA A 92 -6.75 -6.34 0.42
CA ALA A 92 -6.66 -6.55 -1.03
C ALA A 92 -6.77 -8.02 -1.42
N VAL A 93 -6.27 -8.94 -0.57
CA VAL A 93 -6.12 -10.34 -0.96
C VAL A 93 -6.73 -11.31 0.06
N ALA A 94 -6.30 -11.29 1.32
CA ALA A 94 -6.63 -12.39 2.21
C ALA A 94 -8.12 -12.47 2.52
N ALA A 95 -8.76 -11.36 2.90
CA ALA A 95 -10.18 -11.34 3.20
C ALA A 95 -11.06 -11.72 2.00
N PRO A 96 -10.89 -11.14 0.78
CA PRO A 96 -11.69 -11.56 -0.36
C PRO A 96 -11.37 -12.98 -0.88
N ALA A 97 -10.12 -13.45 -0.81
CA ALA A 97 -9.77 -14.80 -1.25
C ALA A 97 -10.37 -15.88 -0.34
N LEU A 98 -10.45 -15.61 0.96
CA LEU A 98 -10.93 -16.55 1.97
C LEU A 98 -12.38 -16.31 2.40
N ALA A 99 -13.09 -15.38 1.76
CA ALA A 99 -14.44 -14.95 2.11
C ALA A 99 -15.45 -16.11 2.30
N ASN A 100 -15.37 -17.12 1.44
CA ASN A 100 -16.28 -18.28 1.44
C ASN A 100 -15.69 -19.51 2.15
N THR A 101 -14.69 -19.33 3.01
CA THR A 101 -14.09 -20.38 3.82
C THR A 101 -14.47 -20.23 5.29
N SER A 102 -14.04 -21.17 6.14
CA SER A 102 -14.25 -21.08 7.58
C SER A 102 -13.56 -19.87 8.24
N TRP A 103 -12.55 -19.28 7.61
CA TRP A 103 -11.87 -18.07 8.10
C TRP A 103 -12.60 -16.78 7.71
N GLY A 104 -13.45 -16.83 6.66
CA GLY A 104 -14.10 -15.65 6.10
C GLY A 104 -14.77 -14.74 7.13
N PRO A 105 -15.67 -15.24 7.98
CA PRO A 105 -16.35 -14.41 8.97
C PRO A 105 -15.40 -13.61 9.88
N ALA A 106 -14.36 -14.26 10.41
CA ALA A 106 -13.40 -13.65 11.33
C ALA A 106 -12.45 -12.65 10.63
N LEU A 107 -12.22 -12.80 9.32
CA LEU A 107 -11.48 -11.83 8.53
C LEU A 107 -12.34 -10.62 8.17
N VAL A 108 -13.62 -10.83 7.93
CA VAL A 108 -14.58 -9.77 7.59
C VAL A 108 -14.88 -8.87 8.80
N ASP A 109 -15.08 -9.45 9.97
CA ASP A 109 -15.33 -8.71 11.22
C ASP A 109 -14.03 -8.20 11.89
N GLY A 110 -12.86 -8.48 11.30
CA GLY A 110 -11.56 -8.02 11.78
C GLY A 110 -11.06 -8.67 13.05
N SER A 111 -11.76 -9.70 13.56
CA SER A 111 -11.34 -10.45 14.78
C SER A 111 -10.12 -11.33 14.54
N GLN A 112 -9.81 -11.67 13.26
CA GLN A 112 -8.57 -12.29 12.84
C GLN A 112 -7.85 -11.43 11.80
N ILE A 113 -6.54 -11.41 11.90
CA ILE A 113 -5.64 -10.68 11.01
C ILE A 113 -4.95 -11.67 10.08
N ALA A 114 -5.00 -11.41 8.77
CA ALA A 114 -4.30 -12.19 7.79
C ALA A 114 -3.19 -11.38 7.11
N THR A 115 -2.10 -12.07 6.78
CA THR A 115 -1.03 -11.55 5.91
C THR A 115 -0.77 -12.49 4.74
N LEU A 116 0.20 -12.12 3.87
CA LEU A 116 0.52 -12.85 2.64
C LEU A 116 1.94 -13.36 2.62
N TRP A 117 2.09 -14.56 2.06
CA TRP A 117 3.37 -15.12 1.65
C TRP A 117 3.32 -15.53 0.17
N VAL A 118 3.63 -14.57 -0.70
CA VAL A 118 3.56 -14.71 -2.16
C VAL A 118 4.90 -14.36 -2.81
N ASP A 119 5.03 -14.63 -4.11
CA ASP A 119 6.20 -14.24 -4.93
C ASP A 119 7.53 -14.88 -4.53
N ASN A 120 7.52 -16.07 -3.96
CA ASN A 120 8.73 -16.77 -3.51
C ASN A 120 9.62 -15.91 -2.60
N SER A 121 9.04 -14.92 -1.92
CA SER A 121 9.75 -14.14 -0.92
C SER A 121 10.26 -15.07 0.18
N PRO A 122 11.51 -14.94 0.64
CA PRO A 122 11.97 -15.67 1.83
C PRO A 122 11.35 -15.13 3.12
N TYR A 123 10.61 -14.02 3.04
CA TYR A 123 10.06 -13.31 4.19
C TYR A 123 8.56 -13.12 4.07
N VAL A 124 7.90 -13.17 5.24
CA VAL A 124 6.49 -12.81 5.44
C VAL A 124 6.45 -11.47 6.17
N ALA A 125 5.69 -10.52 5.66
CA ALA A 125 5.47 -9.27 6.37
C ALA A 125 4.41 -9.45 7.45
N HIS A 126 4.59 -8.77 8.59
CA HIS A 126 3.58 -8.69 9.66
C HIS A 126 3.20 -10.02 10.34
N ALA A 127 4.04 -11.06 10.26
CA ALA A 127 3.74 -12.36 10.86
C ALA A 127 3.52 -12.32 12.38
N GLN A 128 4.08 -11.32 13.07
CA GLN A 128 3.93 -11.17 14.53
C GLN A 128 2.53 -10.77 14.97
N VAL A 129 1.73 -10.17 14.09
CA VAL A 129 0.35 -9.75 14.42
C VAL A 129 -0.70 -10.54 13.63
N ALA A 130 -0.26 -11.42 12.73
CA ALA A 130 -1.15 -12.20 11.90
C ALA A 130 -1.55 -13.51 12.57
N ASP A 131 -2.84 -13.82 12.59
CA ASP A 131 -3.40 -15.10 13.03
C ASP A 131 -3.19 -16.19 11.99
N LEU A 132 -3.14 -15.77 10.71
CA LEU A 132 -2.92 -16.67 9.59
C LEU A 132 -2.11 -16.00 8.45
N VAL A 133 -1.41 -16.85 7.71
CA VAL A 133 -0.64 -16.46 6.52
C VAL A 133 -1.25 -17.16 5.30
N LEU A 134 -1.71 -16.39 4.33
CA LEU A 134 -2.16 -16.93 3.05
C LEU A 134 -0.97 -17.00 2.08
N SER A 135 -0.60 -18.20 1.69
CA SER A 135 0.32 -18.46 0.58
C SER A 135 -0.45 -18.62 -0.75
N ASN A 136 0.25 -18.91 -1.84
CA ASN A 136 -0.40 -19.12 -3.13
C ASN A 136 -1.42 -20.28 -3.11
N GLU A 137 -1.19 -21.31 -2.30
CA GLU A 137 -1.93 -22.57 -2.35
C GLU A 137 -2.46 -23.03 -0.98
N ALA A 138 -2.11 -22.33 0.11
CA ALA A 138 -2.48 -22.73 1.46
C ALA A 138 -2.67 -21.55 2.42
N VAL A 139 -3.49 -21.79 3.44
CA VAL A 139 -3.52 -21.01 4.68
C VAL A 139 -2.65 -21.71 5.70
N ILE A 140 -1.76 -21.00 6.34
CA ILE A 140 -0.86 -21.47 7.38
C ILE A 140 -1.28 -20.84 8.72
N THR A 141 -1.53 -21.66 9.73
CA THR A 141 -1.92 -21.23 11.09
C THR A 141 -1.01 -21.86 12.15
N GLY A 142 -0.90 -21.27 13.34
CA GLY A 142 -0.11 -21.80 14.44
C GLY A 142 1.39 -21.88 14.14
N PHE A 143 1.90 -21.04 13.28
CA PHE A 143 3.31 -20.94 12.89
C PHE A 143 4.13 -20.21 13.97
N SER A 144 5.41 -20.49 14.02
CA SER A 144 6.40 -19.68 14.72
C SER A 144 7.06 -18.70 13.77
N HIS A 145 7.45 -17.54 14.27
CA HIS A 145 8.12 -16.53 13.45
C HIS A 145 9.43 -16.08 14.10
N THR A 146 10.38 -15.64 13.25
CA THR A 146 11.64 -15.04 13.66
C THR A 146 11.80 -13.71 12.95
N ASP A 147 12.10 -12.66 13.70
CA ASP A 147 12.27 -11.30 13.20
C ASP A 147 13.43 -11.19 12.21
N VAL A 148 13.21 -10.43 11.15
CA VAL A 148 14.22 -10.07 10.16
C VAL A 148 14.28 -8.55 10.06
N HIS A 149 15.43 -7.99 10.39
CA HIS A 149 15.59 -6.55 10.40
C HIS A 149 15.27 -5.90 9.04
N GLY A 150 14.24 -5.06 9.04
CA GLY A 150 13.77 -4.28 7.88
C GLY A 150 13.98 -2.78 8.08
N ILE A 151 13.93 -2.02 6.98
CA ILE A 151 14.07 -0.56 7.03
C ILE A 151 12.82 0.14 7.55
N ASP A 152 11.66 -0.47 7.39
CA ASP A 152 10.33 0.10 7.70
C ASP A 152 9.76 -0.58 8.95
N GLY A 153 9.69 0.13 10.07
CA GLY A 153 9.10 -0.36 11.30
C GLY A 153 7.59 -0.61 11.22
N GLY A 154 6.92 0.04 10.26
CA GLY A 154 5.50 -0.19 9.97
C GLY A 154 5.24 -1.36 9.01
N ARG A 155 6.29 -2.03 8.49
CA ARG A 155 6.22 -3.25 7.69
C ARG A 155 7.35 -4.19 8.11
N GLN A 156 7.20 -4.79 9.25
CA GLN A 156 8.19 -5.72 9.80
C GLN A 156 8.18 -7.04 9.01
N LEU A 157 9.35 -7.64 8.88
CA LEU A 157 9.57 -8.85 8.09
C LEU A 157 9.98 -10.01 9.00
N PHE A 158 9.55 -11.21 8.65
CA PHE A 158 9.80 -12.43 9.43
C PHE A 158 10.09 -13.62 8.51
N THR A 159 10.86 -14.55 8.99
CA THR A 159 10.77 -15.93 8.52
C THR A 159 9.75 -16.67 9.36
N ILE A 160 8.99 -17.56 8.77
CA ILE A 160 8.04 -18.42 9.50
C ILE A 160 8.47 -19.88 9.41
N SER A 161 8.10 -20.67 10.42
CA SER A 161 8.38 -22.10 10.49
C SER A 161 7.30 -22.86 11.25
N GLY A 162 7.12 -24.13 10.91
CA GLY A 162 6.05 -24.94 11.48
C GLY A 162 4.66 -24.44 11.07
N GLY A 163 3.67 -24.82 11.87
CA GLY A 163 2.27 -24.49 11.60
C GLY A 163 1.51 -25.61 10.90
N THR A 164 0.22 -25.40 10.75
CA THR A 164 -0.70 -26.30 10.03
C THR A 164 -1.09 -25.65 8.73
N GLU A 165 -0.89 -26.36 7.64
CA GLU A 165 -1.29 -25.95 6.30
C GLU A 165 -2.66 -26.52 5.94
N SER A 166 -3.53 -25.66 5.42
CA SER A 166 -4.82 -26.03 4.86
C SER A 166 -4.93 -25.51 3.45
N ALA A 167 -5.29 -26.36 2.49
CA ALA A 167 -5.38 -25.98 1.09
C ALA A 167 -6.33 -24.79 0.89
N ALA A 168 -5.87 -23.78 0.19
CA ALA A 168 -6.64 -22.60 -0.16
C ALA A 168 -6.09 -21.97 -1.44
N SER A 169 -6.89 -21.18 -2.13
CA SER A 169 -6.46 -20.47 -3.33
C SER A 169 -6.33 -18.98 -3.03
N ALA A 170 -5.17 -18.43 -3.32
CA ALA A 170 -4.90 -16.99 -3.20
C ALA A 170 -5.24 -16.26 -4.52
N GLN A 171 -6.45 -16.48 -5.03
CA GLN A 171 -6.97 -15.75 -6.20
C GLN A 171 -8.06 -14.77 -5.79
N VAL A 172 -8.04 -13.58 -6.37
CA VAL A 172 -9.04 -12.54 -6.17
C VAL A 172 -9.46 -12.01 -7.54
N PHE A 173 -10.73 -12.01 -7.84
CA PHE A 173 -11.27 -11.58 -9.15
C PHE A 173 -10.64 -12.29 -10.35
N GLY A 174 -10.25 -13.56 -10.20
CA GLY A 174 -9.57 -14.34 -11.25
C GLY A 174 -8.10 -13.95 -11.50
N LEU A 175 -7.53 -13.11 -10.63
CA LEU A 175 -6.13 -12.68 -10.66
C LEU A 175 -5.33 -13.38 -9.56
N ALA A 176 -4.04 -13.59 -9.78
CA ALA A 176 -3.13 -14.06 -8.74
C ALA A 176 -3.00 -13.03 -7.62
N ALA A 177 -2.84 -13.49 -6.37
CA ALA A 177 -2.59 -12.63 -5.21
C ALA A 177 -1.47 -11.62 -5.44
N SER A 178 -0.38 -12.06 -6.06
CA SER A 178 0.77 -11.19 -6.37
C SER A 178 0.43 -10.01 -7.29
N ASP A 179 -0.48 -10.20 -8.23
CA ASP A 179 -0.93 -9.11 -9.10
C ASP A 179 -1.85 -8.13 -8.36
N VAL A 180 -2.79 -8.65 -7.57
CA VAL A 180 -3.72 -7.80 -6.80
C VAL A 180 -2.99 -6.96 -5.77
N ILE A 181 -2.08 -7.57 -5.00
CA ILE A 181 -1.30 -6.82 -3.99
C ILE A 181 -0.30 -5.85 -4.65
N ALA A 182 0.22 -6.15 -5.85
CA ALA A 182 1.04 -5.21 -6.61
C ALA A 182 0.25 -3.97 -7.01
N LEU A 183 -1.02 -4.11 -7.43
CA LEU A 183 -1.91 -2.99 -7.72
C LEU A 183 -2.22 -2.16 -6.48
N ALA A 184 -2.60 -2.80 -5.37
CA ALA A 184 -2.83 -2.11 -4.10
C ALA A 184 -1.60 -1.34 -3.64
N SER A 185 -0.40 -1.97 -3.74
CA SER A 185 0.87 -1.32 -3.43
C SER A 185 1.17 -0.13 -4.36
N ALA A 186 0.81 -0.21 -5.63
CA ALA A 186 0.99 0.92 -6.57
C ALA A 186 0.16 2.14 -6.14
N ALA A 187 -1.10 1.93 -5.78
CA ALA A 187 -1.96 3.00 -5.29
C ALA A 187 -1.46 3.57 -3.95
N TYR A 188 -1.04 2.72 -3.02
CA TYR A 188 -0.42 3.15 -1.76
C TYR A 188 0.82 4.01 -2.01
N LEU A 189 1.72 3.60 -2.91
CA LEU A 189 2.92 4.35 -3.26
C LEU A 189 2.60 5.73 -3.85
N ILE A 190 1.51 5.87 -4.60
CA ILE A 190 1.03 7.18 -5.10
C ILE A 190 0.64 8.07 -3.92
N GLY A 191 -0.22 7.59 -3.01
CA GLY A 191 -0.65 8.35 -1.84
C GLY A 191 0.50 8.77 -0.92
N ALA A 192 1.42 7.84 -0.64
CA ALA A 192 2.63 8.14 0.13
C ALA A 192 3.51 9.19 -0.55
N SER A 193 3.62 9.14 -1.88
CA SER A 193 4.39 10.13 -2.66
C SER A 193 3.77 11.51 -2.62
N GLU A 194 2.45 11.61 -2.75
CA GLU A 194 1.72 12.87 -2.61
C GLU A 194 1.96 13.48 -1.23
N ARG A 195 1.86 12.66 -0.18
CA ARG A 195 2.08 13.15 1.20
C ARG A 195 3.51 13.62 1.42
N MET A 196 4.52 12.89 0.95
CA MET A 196 5.92 13.35 1.02
C MET A 196 6.11 14.70 0.34
N ILE A 197 5.50 14.92 -0.83
CA ILE A 197 5.59 16.18 -1.58
C ILE A 197 4.90 17.31 -0.80
N GLU A 198 3.74 17.07 -0.20
CA GLU A 198 3.04 18.07 0.61
C GLU A 198 3.84 18.48 1.84
N VAL A 199 4.34 17.50 2.59
CA VAL A 199 5.19 17.74 3.77
C VAL A 199 6.44 18.57 3.40
N ALA A 200 7.07 18.21 2.27
CA ALA A 200 8.24 18.97 1.81
C ALA A 200 7.89 20.38 1.31
N ALA A 201 6.73 20.55 0.68
CA ALA A 201 6.25 21.86 0.26
C ALA A 201 5.93 22.76 1.46
N GLU A 202 5.33 22.19 2.51
CA GLU A 202 5.08 22.91 3.75
C GLU A 202 6.39 23.32 4.43
N TYR A 203 7.32 22.39 4.58
CA TYR A 203 8.65 22.69 5.11
C TYR A 203 9.35 23.80 4.31
N ALA A 204 9.28 23.75 2.97
CA ALA A 204 9.91 24.74 2.11
C ALA A 204 9.30 26.15 2.23
N ARG A 205 8.04 26.29 2.64
CA ARG A 205 7.40 27.57 2.93
C ARG A 205 7.88 28.18 4.26
N GLN A 206 8.15 27.32 5.24
CA GLN A 206 8.50 27.74 6.60
C GLN A 206 10.01 27.92 6.80
N ARG A 207 10.82 27.06 6.15
CA ARG A 207 12.28 27.10 6.31
C ARG A 207 12.89 28.27 5.55
N GLU A 208 13.59 29.14 6.28
CA GLU A 208 14.30 30.28 5.71
C GLU A 208 15.80 30.02 5.60
N GLN A 209 16.38 30.40 4.49
CA GLN A 209 17.81 30.49 4.25
C GLN A 209 18.10 31.66 3.27
N PHE A 210 19.23 32.31 3.42
CA PHE A 210 19.60 33.46 2.61
C PHE A 210 18.55 34.60 2.65
N GLY A 211 17.91 34.79 3.81
CA GLY A 211 16.95 35.85 4.05
C GLY A 211 15.54 35.66 3.48
N LYS A 212 15.19 34.45 3.05
CA LYS A 212 13.85 34.13 2.52
C LYS A 212 13.52 32.65 2.62
N PRO A 213 12.22 32.26 2.52
CA PRO A 213 11.80 30.87 2.46
C PRO A 213 12.49 30.11 1.32
N ILE A 214 12.97 28.89 1.61
CA ILE A 214 13.68 28.07 0.59
C ILE A 214 12.79 27.71 -0.59
N GLY A 215 11.48 27.62 -0.41
CA GLY A 215 10.50 27.42 -1.48
C GLY A 215 10.43 28.57 -2.50
N SER A 216 11.04 29.74 -2.20
CA SER A 216 11.14 30.83 -3.17
C SER A 216 12.19 30.59 -4.25
N PHE A 217 13.16 29.68 -4.02
CA PHE A 217 14.22 29.38 -4.98
C PHE A 217 13.74 28.49 -6.11
N GLN A 218 14.09 28.84 -7.35
CA GLN A 218 13.69 28.08 -8.55
C GLN A 218 14.15 26.62 -8.50
N ALA A 219 15.36 26.36 -8.03
CA ALA A 219 15.90 25.00 -7.92
C ALA A 219 15.00 24.09 -7.05
N VAL A 220 14.48 24.60 -5.90
CA VAL A 220 13.56 23.87 -5.03
C VAL A 220 12.22 23.65 -5.72
N LYS A 221 11.68 24.68 -6.39
CA LYS A 221 10.43 24.58 -7.16
C LYS A 221 10.50 23.52 -8.26
N HIS A 222 11.56 23.54 -9.07
CA HIS A 222 11.76 22.57 -10.15
C HIS A 222 11.89 21.15 -9.61
N LEU A 223 12.68 20.97 -8.54
CA LEU A 223 12.85 19.66 -7.91
C LEU A 223 11.51 19.06 -7.45
N MET A 224 10.64 19.87 -6.83
CA MET A 224 9.32 19.45 -6.36
C MET A 224 8.35 19.23 -7.52
N SER A 225 8.36 20.10 -8.52
CA SER A 225 7.50 19.95 -9.71
C SER A 225 7.83 18.70 -10.50
N ASP A 226 9.13 18.37 -10.67
CA ASP A 226 9.56 17.14 -11.33
C ASP A 226 9.09 15.88 -10.58
N ALA A 227 9.14 15.93 -9.24
CA ALA A 227 8.64 14.82 -8.42
C ALA A 227 7.12 14.67 -8.58
N LEU A 228 6.36 15.77 -8.46
CA LEU A 228 4.91 15.78 -8.62
C LEU A 228 4.49 15.28 -10.01
N LEU A 229 5.18 15.72 -11.07
CA LEU A 229 4.90 15.29 -12.43
C LEU A 229 4.98 13.76 -12.57
N LYS A 230 5.99 13.12 -11.97
CA LYS A 230 6.11 11.66 -11.98
C LYS A 230 4.96 10.97 -11.27
N VAL A 231 4.50 11.53 -10.14
CA VAL A 231 3.34 11.00 -9.39
C VAL A 231 2.06 11.11 -10.22
N GLU A 232 1.80 12.28 -10.80
CA GLU A 232 0.62 12.51 -11.65
C GLU A 232 0.59 11.56 -12.86
N PHE A 233 1.73 11.34 -13.52
CA PHE A 233 1.82 10.37 -14.62
C PHE A 233 1.65 8.90 -14.19
N ALA A 234 1.89 8.56 -12.93
CA ALA A 234 1.66 7.21 -12.41
C ALA A 234 0.19 6.94 -12.06
N LYS A 235 -0.62 7.98 -11.76
CA LYS A 235 -2.03 7.84 -11.38
C LYS A 235 -2.88 7.20 -12.48
N ALA A 236 -2.84 7.74 -13.70
CA ALA A 236 -3.69 7.27 -14.78
C ALA A 236 -3.48 5.78 -15.13
N PRO A 237 -2.23 5.26 -15.26
CA PRO A 237 -1.98 3.83 -15.41
C PRO A 237 -2.50 3.01 -14.23
N THR A 238 -2.41 3.51 -13.00
CA THR A 238 -2.90 2.80 -11.80
C THR A 238 -4.43 2.70 -11.80
N TYR A 239 -5.13 3.77 -12.13
CA TYR A 239 -6.59 3.75 -12.23
C TYR A 239 -7.06 2.91 -13.42
N ARG A 240 -6.31 2.93 -14.53
CA ARG A 240 -6.56 2.04 -15.67
C ARG A 240 -6.39 0.58 -15.28
N ALA A 241 -5.37 0.24 -14.50
CA ALA A 241 -5.13 -1.12 -14.04
C ALA A 241 -6.26 -1.62 -13.12
N ALA A 242 -6.75 -0.76 -12.21
CA ALA A 242 -7.91 -1.07 -11.37
C ALA A 242 -9.16 -1.34 -12.21
N TRP A 243 -9.44 -0.51 -13.20
CA TRP A 243 -10.55 -0.73 -14.13
C TRP A 243 -10.40 -2.03 -14.93
N SER A 244 -9.21 -2.31 -15.48
CA SER A 244 -8.93 -3.51 -16.25
C SER A 244 -9.12 -4.78 -15.40
N ALA A 245 -8.66 -4.74 -14.16
CA ALA A 245 -8.82 -5.83 -13.20
C ALA A 245 -10.30 -6.04 -12.82
N SER A 246 -11.04 -4.96 -12.56
CA SER A 246 -12.47 -5.02 -12.19
C SER A 246 -13.38 -5.48 -13.32
N THR A 247 -12.97 -5.30 -14.57
CA THR A 247 -13.76 -5.70 -15.74
C THR A 247 -13.32 -7.02 -16.37
N GLY A 248 -12.33 -7.71 -15.79
CA GLY A 248 -11.79 -8.94 -16.33
C GLY A 248 -11.11 -8.76 -17.71
N ALA A 249 -10.56 -7.56 -17.97
CA ALA A 249 -9.93 -7.29 -19.25
C ALA A 249 -8.68 -8.17 -19.46
N ALA A 250 -8.49 -8.72 -20.66
CA ALA A 250 -7.33 -9.55 -21.00
C ALA A 250 -5.99 -8.86 -20.79
N THR A 251 -5.99 -7.53 -20.66
CA THR A 251 -4.80 -6.70 -20.41
C THR A 251 -4.51 -6.46 -18.93
N ALA A 252 -5.36 -6.94 -17.99
CA ALA A 252 -5.30 -6.61 -16.58
C ALA A 252 -3.90 -6.83 -15.97
N VAL A 253 -3.30 -7.99 -16.17
CA VAL A 253 -1.97 -8.33 -15.65
C VAL A 253 -0.87 -7.39 -16.17
N ARG A 254 -0.93 -7.03 -17.46
CA ARG A 254 -0.01 -6.06 -18.06
C ARG A 254 -0.23 -4.66 -17.49
N ASP A 255 -1.48 -4.22 -17.40
CA ASP A 255 -1.84 -2.88 -16.91
C ASP A 255 -1.43 -2.73 -15.43
N ILE A 256 -1.61 -3.77 -14.60
CA ILE A 256 -1.10 -3.85 -13.22
C ILE A 256 0.43 -3.71 -13.18
N SER A 257 1.13 -4.44 -14.04
CA SER A 257 2.59 -4.37 -14.10
C SER A 257 3.08 -2.97 -14.53
N MET A 258 2.39 -2.31 -15.45
CA MET A 258 2.67 -0.90 -15.80
C MET A 258 2.46 0.03 -14.60
N ALA A 259 1.34 -0.12 -13.89
CA ALA A 259 1.01 0.68 -12.71
C ALA A 259 2.09 0.56 -11.63
N LYS A 260 2.45 -0.68 -11.25
CA LYS A 260 3.44 -0.93 -10.19
C LYS A 260 4.83 -0.40 -10.55
N ALA A 261 5.27 -0.57 -11.79
CA ALA A 261 6.56 -0.03 -12.25
C ALA A 261 6.59 1.49 -12.15
N LEU A 262 5.57 2.18 -12.69
CA LEU A 262 5.51 3.65 -12.70
C LEU A 262 5.34 4.24 -11.29
N ALA A 263 4.47 3.65 -10.47
CA ALA A 263 4.28 4.09 -9.08
C ALA A 263 5.56 3.91 -8.24
N SER A 264 6.29 2.81 -8.43
CA SER A 264 7.57 2.58 -7.75
C SER A 264 8.62 3.63 -8.12
N GLU A 265 8.71 4.01 -9.39
CA GLU A 265 9.64 5.05 -9.85
C GLU A 265 9.24 6.45 -9.37
N ALA A 266 7.94 6.74 -9.38
CA ALA A 266 7.41 7.98 -8.84
C ALA A 266 7.72 8.13 -7.35
N ALA A 267 7.51 7.07 -6.57
CA ALA A 267 7.82 7.03 -5.14
C ALA A 267 9.33 7.18 -4.87
N TYR A 268 10.18 6.54 -5.66
CA TYR A 268 11.62 6.74 -5.58
C TYR A 268 12.00 8.20 -5.85
N ARG A 269 11.46 8.80 -6.91
CA ARG A 269 11.73 10.21 -7.24
C ARG A 269 11.22 11.15 -6.15
N ALA A 270 9.98 10.93 -5.66
CA ALA A 270 9.40 11.73 -4.58
C ALA A 270 10.26 11.66 -3.31
N SER A 271 10.63 10.45 -2.86
CA SER A 271 11.46 10.28 -1.65
C SER A 271 12.80 11.01 -1.74
N ARG A 272 13.49 10.93 -2.90
CA ARG A 272 14.78 11.61 -3.12
C ARG A 272 14.64 13.12 -3.15
N SER A 273 13.64 13.62 -3.87
CA SER A 273 13.41 15.05 -4.02
C SER A 273 13.00 15.71 -2.70
N THR A 274 12.09 15.08 -1.97
CA THR A 274 11.60 15.61 -0.69
C THR A 274 12.67 15.57 0.41
N MET A 275 13.49 14.51 0.45
CA MET A 275 14.66 14.45 1.33
C MET A 275 15.65 15.58 1.03
N GLN A 276 15.93 15.84 -0.27
CA GLN A 276 16.82 16.92 -0.67
C GLN A 276 16.29 18.29 -0.24
N VAL A 277 14.98 18.52 -0.29
CA VAL A 277 14.35 19.77 0.18
C VAL A 277 14.50 19.97 1.68
N HIS A 278 14.36 18.87 2.47
CA HIS A 278 14.58 18.95 3.92
C HIS A 278 16.06 19.16 4.29
N GLY A 279 16.99 18.74 3.42
CA GLY A 279 18.42 18.81 3.73
C GLY A 279 18.80 17.92 4.93
N GLY A 280 19.69 18.40 5.81
CA GLY A 280 20.20 17.62 6.94
C GLY A 280 19.12 17.05 7.87
N ILE A 281 18.06 17.81 8.16
CA ILE A 281 16.97 17.36 9.04
C ILE A 281 16.21 16.15 8.45
N GLY A 282 16.14 16.02 7.13
CA GLY A 282 15.51 14.88 6.47
C GLY A 282 16.16 13.51 6.79
N TYR A 283 17.39 13.52 7.32
CA TYR A 283 18.11 12.33 7.76
C TYR A 283 17.94 12.01 9.25
N THR A 284 17.28 12.90 9.99
CA THR A 284 17.11 12.77 11.45
C THR A 284 15.80 12.06 11.79
N TRP A 285 15.74 11.52 13.00
CA TRP A 285 14.51 10.94 13.55
C TRP A 285 13.39 11.98 13.78
N GLU A 286 13.76 13.25 13.91
CA GLU A 286 12.81 14.35 14.15
C GLU A 286 11.87 14.60 12.98
N ALA A 287 12.34 14.35 11.74
CA ALA A 287 11.53 14.55 10.55
C ALA A 287 10.57 13.36 10.30
N ASP A 288 9.27 13.64 10.25
CA ASP A 288 8.25 12.61 9.96
C ASP A 288 8.34 12.06 8.53
N LEU A 289 9.01 12.78 7.64
CA LEU A 289 9.20 12.37 6.25
C LEU A 289 9.69 10.92 6.11
N GLN A 290 10.55 10.46 7.04
CA GLN A 290 11.10 9.12 7.03
C GLN A 290 10.05 8.00 7.09
N LEU A 291 8.87 8.26 7.70
CA LEU A 291 7.80 7.27 7.85
C LEU A 291 7.29 6.84 6.47
N TRP A 292 7.01 7.81 5.59
CA TRP A 292 6.59 7.54 4.21
C TRP A 292 7.73 7.08 3.32
N MET A 293 8.95 7.63 3.51
CA MET A 293 10.11 7.22 2.72
C MET A 293 10.46 5.76 2.91
N LYS A 294 10.61 5.30 4.15
CA LYS A 294 10.98 3.91 4.47
C LYS A 294 9.89 2.94 4.02
N LYS A 295 8.62 3.25 4.25
CA LYS A 295 7.47 2.49 3.73
C LYS A 295 7.52 2.40 2.20
N SER A 296 7.75 3.52 1.52
CA SER A 296 7.86 3.53 0.06
C SER A 296 9.03 2.67 -0.42
N TRP A 297 10.20 2.73 0.22
CA TRP A 297 11.37 1.92 -0.17
C TRP A 297 11.12 0.42 0.04
N ALA A 298 10.41 0.03 1.09
CA ALA A 298 9.99 -1.35 1.32
C ALA A 298 8.99 -1.81 0.25
N LEU A 299 7.93 -1.05 0.00
CA LEU A 299 6.88 -1.42 -0.96
C LEU A 299 7.32 -1.37 -2.43
N MET A 300 8.29 -0.52 -2.78
CA MET A 300 8.87 -0.52 -4.14
C MET A 300 9.53 -1.85 -4.49
N ARG A 301 10.02 -2.59 -3.50
CA ARG A 301 10.68 -3.89 -3.67
C ARG A 301 9.73 -5.06 -3.49
N ALA A 302 8.74 -4.91 -2.61
CA ALA A 302 7.74 -5.93 -2.36
C ALA A 302 6.85 -6.15 -3.60
N TYR A 303 6.41 -7.39 -3.79
CA TYR A 303 5.46 -7.79 -4.82
C TYR A 303 5.93 -7.47 -6.25
N GLY A 304 7.22 -7.61 -6.48
CA GLY A 304 7.90 -7.29 -7.73
C GLY A 304 8.39 -5.84 -7.80
N ASP A 305 9.66 -5.65 -8.13
CA ASP A 305 10.22 -4.32 -8.36
C ASP A 305 9.91 -3.77 -9.76
N ALA A 306 10.29 -2.53 -10.03
CA ALA A 306 10.04 -1.89 -11.31
C ALA A 306 10.66 -2.66 -12.50
N THR A 307 11.81 -3.31 -12.30
CA THR A 307 12.49 -4.10 -13.33
C THR A 307 11.72 -5.38 -13.65
N PHE A 308 11.25 -6.08 -12.62
CA PHE A 308 10.40 -7.26 -12.76
C PHE A 308 9.14 -6.93 -13.56
N HIS A 309 8.42 -5.88 -13.16
CA HIS A 309 7.17 -5.49 -13.81
C HIS A 309 7.39 -4.98 -15.25
N ARG A 310 8.47 -4.26 -15.54
CA ARG A 310 8.82 -3.86 -16.90
C ARG A 310 9.11 -5.05 -17.80
N ARG A 311 9.77 -6.09 -17.30
CA ARG A 311 10.00 -7.34 -18.05
C ARG A 311 8.68 -8.02 -18.40
N ARG A 312 7.71 -8.06 -17.47
CA ARG A 312 6.37 -8.62 -17.72
C ARG A 312 5.63 -7.82 -18.81
N VAL A 313 5.69 -6.49 -18.75
CA VAL A 313 5.12 -5.65 -19.82
C VAL A 313 5.78 -5.93 -21.16
N GLY A 314 7.11 -5.97 -21.20
CA GLY A 314 7.88 -6.29 -22.41
C GLY A 314 7.49 -7.64 -23.00
N ALA A 315 7.43 -8.68 -22.18
CA ALA A 315 6.99 -10.00 -22.61
C ALA A 315 5.57 -9.97 -23.20
N SER A 316 4.63 -9.28 -22.55
CA SER A 316 3.24 -9.18 -23.03
C SER A 316 3.09 -8.41 -24.36
N VAL A 317 4.00 -7.51 -24.70
CA VAL A 317 3.92 -6.69 -25.92
C VAL A 317 4.73 -7.28 -27.07
N LEU A 318 5.85 -7.95 -26.75
CA LEU A 318 6.78 -8.49 -27.75
C LEU A 318 6.50 -9.95 -28.12
N SER A 319 5.79 -10.70 -27.28
CA SER A 319 5.31 -12.04 -27.65
C SER A 319 4.13 -11.90 -28.62
N LYS A 320 4.43 -11.90 -29.91
CA LYS A 320 3.45 -12.06 -31.01
C LYS A 320 3.52 -13.48 -31.55
#